data_5c7e3f5c58962d56e34a2531fa22bc48
#
_entry.id   5c7e3f5c58962d56e34a2531fa22bc48
#
_cell.length_a   1.000
_cell.length_b   1.000
_cell.length_c   1.000
_cell.angle_alpha   90.00
_cell.angle_beta   90.00
_cell.angle_gamma   90.00
#
_symmetry.space_group_name_H-M   'P 1'
#
loop_
_entity.id
_entity.type
_entity.pdbx_description
1 polymer ?
#
loop_
_entity_poly.entity_id
_entity_poly.type
_entity_poly.pdbx_seq_one_letter_code
_entity_poly.pdbx_strand_id
1 'polypeptide(L)'
;MESTLNNNIGDLSFSDDLRRRITSNLDRHPTLIQKESSLRRAAVAIAIAPLENGQSGFILTRRGKNLKTHSYQYALPGGKIDDGETQEETVLREVQEEIGIQVEKENIVGYLDDYETRSGFMITPIVLWTPNLEDLRPEPGEVDDIFIIAFSELFRPDSPRWVEIPESDKLVLQLPLRNRLIHCLL
;
A
#
# COMPACT_ATOMS: atom_id res chain seq x y z
N MET A 1 -21.38 0.51 -18.99
CA MET A 1 -20.13 0.12 -19.66
C MET A 1 -19.42 -0.86 -18.75
N GLU A 2 -19.63 -2.16 -18.99
CA GLU A 2 -18.89 -3.21 -18.31
C GLU A 2 -17.44 -3.13 -18.76
N SER A 3 -16.56 -2.75 -17.86
CA SER A 3 -15.12 -2.82 -18.09
C SER A 3 -14.71 -4.28 -18.01
N THR A 4 -14.58 -4.91 -19.16
CA THR A 4 -13.86 -6.16 -19.31
C THR A 4 -12.38 -5.92 -19.00
N LEU A 5 -12.04 -5.93 -17.71
CA LEU A 5 -10.67 -6.19 -17.27
C LEU A 5 -10.40 -7.68 -17.52
N ASN A 6 -10.15 -8.02 -18.77
CA ASN A 6 -9.86 -9.38 -19.20
C ASN A 6 -8.32 -9.58 -19.08
N ASN A 7 -7.74 -10.01 -17.98
CA ASN A 7 -7.61 -11.39 -17.50
C ASN A 7 -6.50 -12.19 -18.16
N ASN A 8 -5.36 -11.53 -18.50
CA ASN A 8 -4.09 -12.22 -18.49
C ASN A 8 -3.17 -11.61 -17.41
N ILE A 9 -3.60 -11.69 -16.13
CA ILE A 9 -2.84 -11.19 -15.01
C ILE A 9 -1.52 -11.98 -14.86
N GLY A 10 -1.47 -13.17 -15.46
CA GLY A 10 -0.34 -14.07 -15.37
C GLY A 10 -0.22 -14.73 -14.00
N ASP A 11 0.89 -15.41 -13.76
CA ASP A 11 1.18 -16.06 -12.49
C ASP A 11 1.46 -15.00 -11.41
N LEU A 12 0.77 -15.09 -10.26
CA LEU A 12 0.92 -14.23 -9.09
C LEU A 12 1.69 -14.94 -7.96
N SER A 13 2.34 -16.07 -8.23
CA SER A 13 3.24 -16.73 -7.28
C SER A 13 4.39 -15.79 -6.90
N PHE A 14 4.74 -15.77 -5.61
CA PHE A 14 5.85 -14.95 -5.13
C PHE A 14 7.18 -15.48 -5.68
N SER A 15 7.74 -14.80 -6.64
CA SER A 15 8.90 -15.27 -7.41
C SER A 15 9.69 -14.10 -8.02
N ASP A 16 10.93 -14.37 -8.39
CA ASP A 16 11.76 -13.42 -9.13
C ASP A 16 11.16 -13.05 -10.49
N ASP A 17 10.38 -13.96 -11.09
CA ASP A 17 9.67 -13.65 -12.33
C ASP A 17 8.58 -12.59 -12.11
N LEU A 18 7.77 -12.74 -11.08
CA LEU A 18 6.79 -11.71 -10.70
C LEU A 18 7.48 -10.39 -10.37
N ARG A 19 8.58 -10.42 -9.60
CA ARG A 19 9.37 -9.21 -9.29
C ARG A 19 9.81 -8.50 -10.57
N ARG A 20 10.43 -9.24 -11.53
CA ARG A 20 10.87 -8.68 -12.82
C ARG A 20 9.72 -8.09 -13.62
N ARG A 21 8.55 -8.77 -13.67
CA ARG A 21 7.37 -8.28 -14.38
C ARG A 21 6.84 -6.98 -13.77
N ILE A 22 6.77 -6.89 -12.45
CA ILE A 22 6.33 -5.68 -11.74
C ILE A 22 7.31 -4.55 -12.03
N THR A 23 8.62 -4.75 -11.83
CA THR A 23 9.65 -3.75 -12.15
C THR A 23 9.52 -3.25 -13.59
N SER A 24 9.46 -4.17 -14.56
CA SER A 24 9.33 -3.81 -15.97
C SER A 24 8.03 -3.06 -16.29
N ASN A 25 6.96 -3.31 -15.56
CA ASN A 25 5.71 -2.58 -15.74
C ASN A 25 5.80 -1.16 -15.17
N LEU A 26 6.40 -1.02 -13.98
CA LEU A 26 6.62 0.29 -13.35
C LEU A 26 7.58 1.16 -14.17
N ASP A 27 8.68 0.59 -14.67
CA ASP A 27 9.65 1.29 -15.53
C ASP A 27 9.03 1.83 -16.83
N ARG A 28 8.01 1.15 -17.35
CA ARG A 28 7.28 1.59 -18.56
C ARG A 28 6.17 2.60 -18.28
N HIS A 29 5.78 2.74 -17.04
CA HIS A 29 4.77 3.70 -16.62
C HIS A 29 5.45 5.01 -16.22
N PRO A 30 5.26 6.11 -16.98
CA PRO A 30 5.86 7.40 -16.61
C PRO A 30 5.21 7.90 -15.31
N THR A 31 5.93 7.77 -14.21
CA THR A 31 5.44 8.15 -12.88
C THR A 31 5.36 9.66 -12.75
N LEU A 32 4.20 10.18 -12.37
CA LEU A 32 3.97 11.60 -12.11
C LEU A 32 4.31 11.93 -10.65
N ILE A 33 5.57 12.30 -10.40
CA ILE A 33 6.02 12.79 -9.09
C ILE A 33 5.94 14.32 -9.09
N GLN A 34 5.08 14.87 -8.24
CA GLN A 34 4.88 16.31 -8.11
C GLN A 34 5.94 16.91 -7.18
N LYS A 35 7.03 17.43 -7.73
CA LYS A 35 8.14 18.01 -6.98
C LYS A 35 7.77 19.31 -6.26
N GLU A 36 6.88 20.11 -6.86
CA GLU A 36 6.44 21.41 -6.34
C GLU A 36 5.00 21.30 -5.83
N SER A 37 4.84 21.03 -4.54
CA SER A 37 3.54 21.05 -3.88
C SER A 37 3.67 21.82 -2.56
N SER A 38 2.70 22.67 -2.26
CA SER A 38 2.58 23.32 -0.95
C SER A 38 2.00 22.39 0.13
N LEU A 39 1.61 21.16 -0.26
CA LEU A 39 1.07 20.17 0.64
C LEU A 39 2.17 19.48 1.46
N ARG A 40 1.81 19.00 2.63
CA ARG A 40 2.69 18.16 3.44
C ARG A 40 2.99 16.87 2.69
N ARG A 41 4.23 16.46 2.65
CA ARG A 41 4.63 15.24 1.95
C ARG A 41 4.60 14.02 2.86
N ALA A 42 4.20 12.89 2.28
CA ALA A 42 4.20 11.58 2.93
C ALA A 42 4.60 10.50 1.93
N ALA A 43 5.11 9.38 2.43
CA ALA A 43 5.39 8.19 1.62
C ALA A 43 4.72 6.96 2.24
N VAL A 44 4.21 6.06 1.40
CA VAL A 44 3.58 4.81 1.83
C VAL A 44 4.16 3.63 1.07
N ALA A 45 4.25 2.47 1.73
CA ALA A 45 4.78 1.25 1.16
C ALA A 45 3.67 0.35 0.59
N ILE A 46 3.76 0.00 -0.68
CA ILE A 46 3.10 -1.19 -1.22
C ILE A 46 4.11 -2.34 -1.05
N ALA A 47 4.18 -2.88 0.17
CA ALA A 47 5.13 -3.94 0.52
C ALA A 47 4.60 -5.29 0.02
N ILE A 48 5.20 -5.80 -1.06
CA ILE A 48 4.82 -7.07 -1.69
C ILE A 48 5.48 -8.21 -0.93
N ALA A 49 4.67 -9.12 -0.40
CA ALA A 49 5.09 -10.19 0.48
C ALA A 49 4.55 -11.56 0.05
N PRO A 50 5.24 -12.66 0.41
CA PRO A 50 4.73 -14.01 0.19
C PRO A 50 3.58 -14.33 1.16
N LEU A 51 2.62 -15.12 0.68
CA LEU A 51 1.64 -15.81 1.51
C LEU A 51 2.10 -17.26 1.76
N GLU A 52 1.56 -17.91 2.78
CA GLU A 52 1.87 -19.31 3.12
C GLU A 52 1.63 -20.31 1.97
N ASN A 53 0.70 -20.01 1.08
CA ASN A 53 0.39 -20.83 -0.09
C ASN A 53 1.30 -20.54 -1.31
N GLY A 54 2.35 -19.73 -1.15
CA GLY A 54 3.28 -19.37 -2.20
C GLY A 54 2.78 -18.27 -3.15
N GLN A 55 1.56 -17.78 -2.99
CA GLN A 55 1.07 -16.62 -3.73
C GLN A 55 1.66 -15.32 -3.17
N SER A 56 1.52 -14.24 -3.91
CA SER A 56 1.91 -12.90 -3.45
C SER A 56 0.73 -12.04 -3.05
N GLY A 57 1.01 -11.13 -2.16
CA GLY A 57 0.07 -10.12 -1.69
C GLY A 57 0.80 -8.85 -1.28
N PHE A 58 0.06 -7.90 -0.73
CA PHE A 58 0.63 -6.68 -0.16
C PHE A 58 0.26 -6.57 1.32
N ILE A 59 1.15 -5.93 2.07
CA ILE A 59 0.95 -5.71 3.51
C ILE A 59 0.01 -4.53 3.72
N LEU A 60 -0.97 -4.73 4.60
CA LEU A 60 -1.91 -3.72 5.05
C LEU A 60 -1.94 -3.75 6.57
N THR A 61 -1.90 -2.59 7.20
CA THR A 61 -2.00 -2.44 8.65
C THR A 61 -3.41 -2.01 9.07
N ARG A 62 -3.79 -2.31 10.31
CA ARG A 62 -4.89 -1.65 10.99
C ARG A 62 -4.32 -0.77 12.09
N ARG A 63 -4.57 0.53 12.00
CA ARG A 63 -4.06 1.51 12.95
C ARG A 63 -4.61 1.28 14.36
N GLY A 64 -3.78 1.58 15.35
CA GLY A 64 -4.10 1.37 16.75
C GLY A 64 -5.35 2.14 17.19
N LYS A 65 -6.15 1.50 18.03
CA LYS A 65 -7.45 2.05 18.52
C LYS A 65 -7.32 3.32 19.35
N ASN A 66 -6.17 3.55 19.95
CA ASN A 66 -5.92 4.68 20.86
C ASN A 66 -5.31 5.90 20.16
N LEU A 67 -5.10 5.84 18.84
CA LEU A 67 -4.58 6.96 18.08
C LEU A 67 -5.61 8.10 17.99
N LYS A 68 -5.13 9.35 18.07
CA LYS A 68 -5.98 10.55 18.02
C LYS A 68 -6.67 10.76 16.69
N THR A 69 -6.05 10.29 15.60
CA THR A 69 -6.54 10.44 14.24
C THR A 69 -6.50 9.10 13.51
N HIS A 70 -7.51 8.86 12.65
CA HIS A 70 -7.60 7.65 11.82
C HIS A 70 -7.53 6.34 12.61
N SER A 71 -7.99 6.35 13.87
CA SER A 71 -8.06 5.17 14.73
C SER A 71 -8.87 4.06 14.07
N TYR A 72 -8.38 2.81 14.17
CA TYR A 72 -9.03 1.61 13.63
C TYR A 72 -9.15 1.56 12.09
N GLN A 73 -8.57 2.51 11.37
CA GLN A 73 -8.59 2.51 9.92
C GLN A 73 -7.49 1.61 9.34
N TYR A 74 -7.76 1.05 8.17
CA TYR A 74 -6.76 0.31 7.41
C TYR A 74 -5.89 1.30 6.64
N ALA A 75 -4.58 1.03 6.61
CA ALA A 75 -3.61 1.85 5.91
C ALA A 75 -2.48 0.98 5.35
N LEU A 76 -1.84 1.46 4.29
CA LEU A 76 -0.52 0.98 3.91
C LEU A 76 0.49 1.50 4.95
N PRO A 77 1.54 0.72 5.29
CA PRO A 77 2.63 1.21 6.14
C PRO A 77 3.22 2.49 5.55
N GLY A 78 3.46 3.50 6.40
CA GLY A 78 4.02 4.75 5.92
C GLY A 78 3.63 5.96 6.74
N GLY A 79 4.29 7.08 6.47
CA GLY A 79 4.12 8.28 7.25
C GLY A 79 4.57 9.56 6.56
N LYS A 80 4.61 10.61 7.36
CA LYS A 80 5.08 11.93 6.93
C LYS A 80 6.59 11.89 6.68
N ILE A 81 7.03 12.56 5.61
CA ILE A 81 8.44 12.79 5.35
C ILE A 81 8.97 13.81 6.35
N ASP A 82 9.99 13.46 7.12
CA ASP A 82 10.62 14.33 8.06
C ASP A 82 11.64 15.26 7.40
N ASP A 83 12.02 16.34 8.10
CA ASP A 83 12.95 17.33 7.55
C ASP A 83 14.32 16.69 7.25
N GLY A 84 14.70 16.72 5.98
CA GLY A 84 15.95 16.16 5.49
C GLY A 84 15.85 14.69 5.02
N GLU A 85 14.73 14.01 5.22
CA GLU A 85 14.50 12.69 4.67
C GLU A 85 14.09 12.74 3.18
N THR A 86 14.48 11.71 2.45
CA THR A 86 13.88 11.37 1.17
C THR A 86 12.62 10.50 1.39
N GLN A 87 11.79 10.39 0.36
CA GLN A 87 10.60 9.53 0.40
C GLN A 87 10.95 8.05 0.57
N GLU A 88 12.12 7.62 0.05
CA GLU A 88 12.65 6.27 0.20
C GLU A 88 13.07 6.00 1.65
N GLU A 89 13.81 6.92 2.26
CA GLU A 89 14.24 6.81 3.66
C GLU A 89 13.03 6.75 4.59
N THR A 90 12.04 7.62 4.35
CA THR A 90 10.79 7.62 5.11
C THR A 90 10.09 6.28 5.04
N VAL A 91 9.86 5.73 3.83
CA VAL A 91 9.10 4.48 3.70
C VAL A 91 9.83 3.29 4.30
N LEU A 92 11.17 3.24 4.21
CA LEU A 92 11.98 2.17 4.81
C LEU A 92 11.95 2.26 6.35
N ARG A 93 12.07 3.45 6.91
CA ARG A 93 11.95 3.70 8.35
C ARG A 93 10.57 3.32 8.87
N GLU A 94 9.50 3.80 8.24
CA GLU A 94 8.12 3.54 8.67
C GLU A 94 7.76 2.04 8.61
N VAL A 95 8.22 1.32 7.58
CA VAL A 95 8.04 -0.13 7.49
C VAL A 95 8.74 -0.85 8.65
N GLN A 96 9.95 -0.41 9.01
CA GLN A 96 10.65 -0.99 10.15
C GLN A 96 9.96 -0.63 11.48
N GLU A 97 9.53 0.61 11.67
CA GLU A 97 8.86 1.09 12.88
C GLU A 97 7.48 0.47 13.06
N GLU A 98 6.60 0.53 12.06
CA GLU A 98 5.21 0.09 12.17
C GLU A 98 5.04 -1.44 12.16
N ILE A 99 5.87 -2.16 11.36
CA ILE A 99 5.67 -3.60 11.12
C ILE A 99 6.91 -4.46 11.37
N GLY A 100 8.02 -3.89 11.84
CA GLY A 100 9.21 -4.60 12.29
C GLY A 100 10.11 -5.17 11.19
N ILE A 101 9.79 -5.00 9.91
CA ILE A 101 10.57 -5.54 8.80
C ILE A 101 11.67 -4.56 8.39
N GLN A 102 12.92 -5.00 8.40
CA GLN A 102 14.00 -4.26 7.78
C GLN A 102 14.04 -4.54 6.28
N VAL A 103 13.92 -3.49 5.48
CA VAL A 103 13.93 -3.54 4.01
C VAL A 103 15.08 -2.70 3.51
N GLU A 104 15.95 -3.28 2.68
CA GLU A 104 17.06 -2.57 2.08
C GLU A 104 16.61 -1.77 0.84
N LYS A 105 17.36 -0.73 0.49
CA LYS A 105 17.03 0.15 -0.65
C LYS A 105 16.94 -0.59 -1.99
N GLU A 106 17.72 -1.66 -2.16
CA GLU A 106 17.72 -2.54 -3.33
C GLU A 106 16.41 -3.32 -3.52
N ASN A 107 15.58 -3.34 -2.49
CA ASN A 107 14.25 -3.93 -2.54
C ASN A 107 13.16 -2.94 -2.96
N ILE A 108 13.49 -1.69 -3.23
CA ILE A 108 12.59 -0.76 -3.90
C ILE A 108 12.43 -1.21 -5.35
N VAL A 109 11.20 -1.52 -5.74
CA VAL A 109 10.86 -2.05 -7.07
C VAL A 109 10.47 -0.92 -8.02
N GLY A 110 9.89 0.16 -7.49
CA GLY A 110 9.48 1.33 -8.26
C GLY A 110 8.48 2.20 -7.52
N TYR A 111 7.86 3.11 -8.25
CA TYR A 111 6.97 4.15 -7.71
C TYR A 111 5.65 4.15 -8.47
N LEU A 112 4.58 4.57 -7.81
CA LEU A 112 3.35 4.97 -8.44
C LEU A 112 3.20 6.49 -8.40
N ASP A 113 2.18 7.00 -9.09
CA ASP A 113 1.91 8.43 -9.17
C ASP A 113 1.63 9.02 -7.78
N ASP A 114 2.16 10.21 -7.55
CA ASP A 114 1.78 11.02 -6.39
C ASP A 114 0.28 11.30 -6.44
N TYR A 115 -0.36 11.27 -5.28
CA TYR A 115 -1.75 11.67 -5.18
C TYR A 115 -2.01 12.57 -3.97
N GLU A 116 -2.95 13.49 -4.16
CA GLU A 116 -3.38 14.42 -3.13
C GLU A 116 -4.49 13.82 -2.27
N THR A 117 -4.29 13.84 -0.94
CA THR A 117 -5.30 13.41 0.00
C THR A 117 -6.20 14.55 0.45
N ARG A 118 -7.42 14.24 0.88
CA ARG A 118 -8.35 15.22 1.48
C ARG A 118 -7.82 15.86 2.77
N SER A 119 -6.90 15.17 3.45
CA SER A 119 -6.27 15.66 4.68
C SER A 119 -5.09 16.61 4.42
N GLY A 120 -4.83 16.97 3.16
CA GLY A 120 -3.80 17.95 2.77
C GLY A 120 -2.39 17.36 2.75
N PHE A 121 -2.26 16.09 2.37
CA PHE A 121 -0.98 15.47 2.08
C PHE A 121 -0.84 15.15 0.59
N MET A 122 0.37 15.26 0.10
CA MET A 122 0.81 14.66 -1.15
C MET A 122 1.53 13.36 -0.80
N ILE A 123 0.95 12.23 -1.20
CA ILE A 123 1.47 10.90 -0.89
C ILE A 123 2.18 10.32 -2.11
N THR A 124 3.41 9.83 -1.91
CA THR A 124 4.15 9.02 -2.89
C THR A 124 4.06 7.54 -2.52
N PRO A 125 3.36 6.70 -3.28
CA PRO A 125 3.38 5.25 -3.05
C PRO A 125 4.66 4.64 -3.64
N ILE A 126 5.38 3.87 -2.81
CA ILE A 126 6.63 3.18 -3.17
C ILE A 126 6.40 1.67 -3.09
N VAL A 127 6.76 0.96 -4.16
CA VAL A 127 6.60 -0.48 -4.22
C VAL A 127 7.87 -1.15 -3.69
N LEU A 128 7.72 -1.96 -2.65
CA LEU A 128 8.78 -2.71 -2.00
C LEU A 128 8.62 -4.21 -2.24
N TRP A 129 9.73 -4.91 -2.39
CA TRP A 129 9.78 -6.37 -2.41
C TRP A 129 10.28 -6.88 -1.06
N THR A 130 9.41 -7.59 -0.31
CA THR A 130 9.68 -8.01 1.09
C THR A 130 9.66 -9.55 1.20
N PRO A 131 10.77 -10.23 0.81
CA PRO A 131 10.80 -11.69 0.79
C PRO A 131 10.91 -12.33 2.17
N ASN A 132 11.44 -11.59 3.15
CA ASN A 132 11.60 -12.06 4.53
C ASN A 132 10.58 -11.39 5.46
N LEU A 133 9.79 -12.21 6.17
CA LEU A 133 8.77 -11.80 7.11
C LEU A 133 9.04 -12.32 8.54
N GLU A 134 10.27 -12.80 8.83
CA GLU A 134 10.59 -13.41 10.13
C GLU A 134 10.36 -12.45 11.31
N ASP A 135 10.63 -11.17 11.10
CA ASP A 135 10.45 -10.12 12.12
C ASP A 135 9.12 -9.40 12.03
N LEU A 136 8.20 -9.85 11.15
CA LEU A 136 6.89 -9.20 10.97
C LEU A 136 6.10 -9.18 12.27
N ARG A 137 5.94 -8.00 12.85
CA ARG A 137 5.18 -7.77 14.08
C ARG A 137 4.64 -6.35 14.11
N PRO A 138 3.43 -6.13 14.63
CA PRO A 138 2.89 -4.79 14.79
C PRO A 138 3.62 -4.03 15.91
N GLU A 139 3.90 -2.74 15.70
CA GLU A 139 4.40 -1.87 16.77
C GLU A 139 3.27 -1.55 17.76
N PRO A 140 3.45 -1.90 19.05
CA PRO A 140 2.42 -1.68 20.06
C PRO A 140 2.04 -0.20 20.20
N GLY A 141 0.75 0.09 20.06
CA GLY A 141 0.20 1.46 20.17
C GLY A 141 0.02 2.19 18.85
N GLU A 142 0.72 1.81 17.79
CA GLU A 142 0.58 2.38 16.45
C GLU A 142 -0.21 1.47 15.51
N VAL A 143 0.06 0.18 15.57
CA VAL A 143 -0.57 -0.85 14.74
C VAL A 143 -1.22 -1.90 15.62
N ASP A 144 -2.52 -2.16 15.41
CA ASP A 144 -3.26 -3.22 16.11
C ASP A 144 -3.10 -4.58 15.43
N ASP A 145 -3.13 -4.60 14.10
CA ASP A 145 -3.01 -5.83 13.31
C ASP A 145 -2.30 -5.59 11.97
N ILE A 146 -1.67 -6.63 11.47
CA ILE A 146 -1.07 -6.70 10.13
C ILE A 146 -1.78 -7.77 9.31
N PHE A 147 -2.07 -7.46 8.04
CA PHE A 147 -2.69 -8.37 7.08
C PHE A 147 -1.83 -8.45 5.83
N ILE A 148 -1.71 -9.64 5.25
CA ILE A 148 -1.19 -9.81 3.90
C ILE A 148 -2.38 -10.11 3.00
N ILE A 149 -2.71 -9.16 2.14
CA ILE A 149 -3.85 -9.23 1.24
C ILE A 149 -3.38 -9.81 -0.08
N ALA A 150 -3.89 -10.98 -0.46
CA ALA A 150 -3.52 -11.59 -1.73
C ALA A 150 -3.87 -10.68 -2.91
N PHE A 151 -2.99 -10.58 -3.90
CA PHE A 151 -3.30 -9.81 -5.11
C PHE A 151 -4.55 -10.32 -5.83
N SER A 152 -4.85 -11.61 -5.73
CA SER A 152 -6.10 -12.18 -6.29
C SER A 152 -7.37 -11.53 -5.75
N GLU A 153 -7.34 -10.94 -4.54
CA GLU A 153 -8.49 -10.22 -3.97
C GLU A 153 -8.83 -8.94 -4.76
N LEU A 154 -7.83 -8.31 -5.39
CA LEU A 154 -8.02 -7.09 -6.20
C LEU A 154 -8.71 -7.38 -7.54
N PHE A 155 -8.68 -8.64 -8.00
CA PHE A 155 -9.20 -9.04 -9.31
C PHE A 155 -10.53 -9.80 -9.21
N ARG A 156 -11.14 -9.83 -8.05
CA ARG A 156 -12.46 -10.41 -7.86
C ARG A 156 -13.52 -9.58 -8.60
N PRO A 157 -14.60 -10.18 -9.11
CA PRO A 157 -15.67 -9.46 -9.81
C PRO A 157 -16.36 -8.38 -8.94
N ASP A 158 -16.35 -8.56 -7.61
CA ASP A 158 -16.95 -7.63 -6.64
C ASP A 158 -15.94 -6.68 -5.99
N SER A 159 -14.69 -6.63 -6.48
CA SER A 159 -13.60 -5.83 -5.92
C SER A 159 -12.71 -5.24 -7.03
N PRO A 160 -12.26 -3.99 -6.93
CA PRO A 160 -12.80 -2.95 -6.03
C PRO A 160 -14.16 -2.41 -6.51
N ARG A 161 -14.86 -1.74 -5.63
CA ARG A 161 -16.12 -1.05 -5.99
C ARG A 161 -16.14 0.38 -5.47
N TRP A 162 -16.85 1.24 -6.19
CA TRP A 162 -17.09 2.61 -5.77
C TRP A 162 -18.38 2.69 -4.96
N VAL A 163 -18.33 3.32 -3.79
CA VAL A 163 -19.46 3.45 -2.88
C VAL A 163 -19.62 4.89 -2.40
N GLU A 164 -20.85 5.28 -2.12
CA GLU A 164 -21.16 6.51 -1.39
C GLU A 164 -21.05 6.22 0.12
N ILE A 165 -20.42 7.14 0.85
CA ILE A 165 -20.35 7.09 2.31
C ILE A 165 -20.78 8.45 2.88
N PRO A 166 -21.40 8.50 4.08
CA PRO A 166 -21.87 9.75 4.67
C PRO A 166 -20.78 10.80 4.91
N GLU A 167 -19.53 10.35 5.06
CA GLU A 167 -18.37 11.19 5.35
C GLU A 167 -17.73 11.81 4.09
N SER A 168 -18.26 11.53 2.90
CA SER A 168 -17.66 11.95 1.63
C SER A 168 -18.70 12.36 0.59
N ASP A 169 -18.53 13.55 -0.01
CA ASP A 169 -19.28 14.00 -1.18
C ASP A 169 -18.82 13.33 -2.50
N LYS A 170 -17.73 12.56 -2.44
CA LYS A 170 -17.20 11.81 -3.59
C LYS A 170 -17.33 10.33 -3.33
N LEU A 171 -17.43 9.56 -4.40
CA LEU A 171 -17.35 8.10 -4.34
C LEU A 171 -16.03 7.67 -3.70
N VAL A 172 -16.11 6.69 -2.83
CA VAL A 172 -14.96 6.11 -2.12
C VAL A 172 -14.70 4.71 -2.64
N LEU A 173 -13.43 4.39 -2.88
CA LEU A 173 -13.02 3.05 -3.27
C LEU A 173 -13.17 2.12 -2.07
N GLN A 174 -13.90 1.03 -2.25
CA GLN A 174 -14.08 -0.01 -1.25
C GLN A 174 -13.47 -1.32 -1.75
N LEU A 175 -12.65 -1.94 -0.90
CA LEU A 175 -12.10 -3.29 -1.11
C LEU A 175 -12.86 -4.26 -0.20
N PRO A 176 -13.80 -5.06 -0.73
CA PRO A 176 -14.46 -6.10 0.03
C PRO A 176 -13.50 -7.29 0.18
N LEU A 177 -12.91 -7.47 1.35
CA LEU A 177 -12.03 -8.57 1.67
C LEU A 177 -12.75 -9.56 2.57
N ARG A 178 -12.91 -10.82 2.14
CA ARG A 178 -13.40 -11.98 2.93
C ARG A 178 -14.17 -11.60 4.22
N ASN A 179 -15.38 -11.08 4.14
CA ASN A 179 -16.22 -10.63 5.26
C ASN A 179 -15.79 -9.33 5.97
N ARG A 180 -14.86 -8.57 5.41
CA ARG A 180 -14.47 -7.24 5.89
C ARG A 180 -14.60 -6.25 4.76
N LEU A 181 -15.07 -5.05 5.08
CA LEU A 181 -15.12 -3.94 4.14
C LEU A 181 -14.00 -2.97 4.52
N ILE A 182 -13.01 -2.84 3.64
CA ILE A 182 -11.96 -1.84 3.79
C ILE A 182 -12.36 -0.65 2.94
N HIS A 183 -12.55 0.50 3.58
CA HIS A 183 -12.75 1.77 2.90
C HIS A 183 -11.39 2.42 2.71
N CYS A 184 -10.99 2.59 1.47
CA CYS A 184 -9.84 3.44 1.14
C CYS A 184 -10.37 4.88 1.10
N LEU A 185 -10.22 5.61 2.18
CA LEU A 185 -10.47 7.05 2.22
C LEU A 185 -9.32 7.76 1.48
N LEU A 186 -9.51 7.96 0.20
CA LEU A 186 -8.63 8.75 -0.66
C LEU A 186 -8.84 10.25 -0.45
#